data_7d4ce1b63b10e3abcb0d883ba47f1534
#
_entry.id   7d4ce1b63b10e3abcb0d883ba47f1534
#
_cell.length_a   1.000
_cell.length_b   1.000
_cell.length_c   1.000
_cell.angle_alpha   90.00
_cell.angle_beta   90.00
_cell.angle_gamma   90.00
#
_symmetry.space_group_name_H-M   'P 1'
#
loop_
_entity.id
_entity.type
_entity.pdbx_description
1 polymer ?
#
loop_
_entity_poly.entity_id
_entity_poly.type
_entity_poly.pdbx_seq_one_letter_code
_entity_poly.pdbx_strand_id
1 'polypeptide(L)'
;MIAPIYHELSEKLERYIAENGITGKMPGVLKLSRELGVHHVTLSKAMRLLEKKGLLSINGTKGTFVTERTEKRPRHRVLALVGANTEQADCKELLAKLNEYSLESGYNVIGITFEEQLFQRNRRLLLNFPVDGFLFRMSSLRKEHAELLRQENIPIVSGARKEGYPWLDQTDCDHDAGYSMLLDSLIALGHRRIAFLEFDRIEEYRFYLNNIRRVFQRKLGSAFDPELFYTKETGYDLWREYGEEYWNLYPKHAVRHWFSLPEPPTAIIAPLPLTVRMRGILEQMNLRVPQDVSLMFVNHTSVLPESDFSGVQYNEEEMLVWGIRLLLERLGGRHPEPQHYFQKPVFHEGKTIGQVSNQ
;
A
#
# COMPACT_ATOMS: atom_id res chain seq x y z
N MET A 1 37.57 12.64 8.38
CA MET A 1 37.79 13.98 7.78
C MET A 1 36.55 14.79 8.09
N ILE A 2 36.69 15.95 8.79
CA ILE A 2 35.58 16.88 9.07
C ILE A 2 35.19 17.52 7.74
N ALA A 3 33.91 17.44 7.39
CA ALA A 3 33.40 18.08 6.17
C ALA A 3 33.67 19.61 6.23
N PRO A 4 34.08 20.26 5.15
CA PRO A 4 34.30 21.70 5.15
C PRO A 4 33.01 22.46 5.51
N ILE A 5 33.14 23.52 6.33
CA ILE A 5 32.03 24.35 6.85
C ILE A 5 31.01 24.78 5.78
N TYR A 6 31.43 24.99 4.54
CA TYR A 6 30.53 25.37 3.45
C TYR A 6 29.62 24.22 2.98
N HIS A 7 29.90 22.94 3.30
CA HIS A 7 29.00 21.83 3.03
C HIS A 7 27.81 21.85 4.00
N GLU A 8 28.04 21.97 5.30
CA GLU A 8 26.98 22.12 6.30
C GLU A 8 26.16 23.38 6.03
N LEU A 9 26.83 24.47 5.63
CA LEU A 9 26.15 25.70 5.26
C LEU A 9 25.29 25.54 4.00
N SER A 10 25.69 24.71 3.03
CA SER A 10 24.87 24.45 1.84
C SER A 10 23.59 23.72 2.20
N GLU A 11 23.61 22.76 3.12
CA GLU A 11 22.42 22.05 3.62
C GLU A 11 21.51 22.97 4.43
N LYS A 12 22.11 23.85 5.25
CA LYS A 12 21.37 24.88 6.00
C LYS A 12 20.68 25.88 5.07
N LEU A 13 21.37 26.26 3.99
CA LEU A 13 20.82 27.18 2.99
C LEU A 13 19.70 26.53 2.16
N GLU A 14 19.81 25.26 1.84
CA GLU A 14 18.77 24.48 1.17
C GLU A 14 17.49 24.45 2.02
N ARG A 15 17.62 24.17 3.34
CA ARG A 15 16.50 24.25 4.29
C ARG A 15 15.91 25.65 4.39
N TYR A 16 16.74 26.68 4.50
CA TYR A 16 16.31 28.07 4.54
C TYR A 16 15.46 28.45 3.32
N ILE A 17 15.86 28.05 2.12
CA ILE A 17 15.10 28.27 0.87
C ILE A 17 13.72 27.61 0.96
N ALA A 18 13.67 26.35 1.41
CA ALA A 18 12.43 25.59 1.53
C ALA A 18 11.49 26.17 2.60
N GLU A 19 12.00 26.46 3.80
CA GLU A 19 11.23 26.99 4.95
C GLU A 19 10.66 28.38 4.70
N ASN A 20 11.37 29.21 3.93
CA ASN A 20 10.90 30.56 3.58
C ASN A 20 10.16 30.62 2.24
N GLY A 21 9.91 29.49 1.59
CA GLY A 21 9.16 29.41 0.34
C GLY A 21 9.78 30.26 -0.78
N ILE A 22 11.13 30.40 -0.82
CA ILE A 22 11.80 31.29 -1.78
C ILE A 22 11.75 30.64 -3.15
N THR A 23 10.93 31.22 -4.03
CA THR A 23 10.86 30.90 -5.45
C THR A 23 11.37 32.11 -6.26
N GLY A 24 12.30 31.89 -7.18
CA GLY A 24 12.87 32.96 -7.99
C GLY A 24 14.10 33.62 -7.36
N LYS A 25 14.13 34.95 -7.26
CA LYS A 25 15.35 35.69 -6.87
C LYS A 25 15.66 35.59 -5.37
N MET A 26 16.88 35.11 -5.06
CA MET A 26 17.42 35.05 -3.71
C MET A 26 17.75 36.44 -3.14
N PRO A 27 17.70 36.63 -1.81
CA PRO A 27 18.29 37.81 -1.18
C PRO A 27 19.78 37.96 -1.55
N GLY A 28 20.25 39.20 -1.67
CA GLY A 28 21.65 39.46 -1.97
C GLY A 28 22.60 38.82 -0.94
N VAL A 29 23.77 38.35 -1.39
CA VAL A 29 24.74 37.61 -0.55
C VAL A 29 25.09 38.34 0.75
N LEU A 30 25.26 39.69 0.71
CA LEU A 30 25.56 40.47 1.91
C LEU A 30 24.39 40.54 2.91
N LYS A 31 23.14 40.59 2.41
CA LYS A 31 21.96 40.55 3.25
C LYS A 31 21.80 39.16 3.88
N LEU A 32 21.90 38.13 3.08
CA LEU A 32 21.74 36.75 3.51
C LEU A 32 22.85 36.28 4.47
N SER A 33 24.09 36.78 4.27
CA SER A 33 25.20 36.47 5.19
C SER A 33 24.97 37.06 6.59
N ARG A 34 24.35 38.27 6.68
CA ARG A 34 23.96 38.85 7.98
C ARG A 34 22.83 38.09 8.64
N GLU A 35 21.80 37.71 7.87
CA GLU A 35 20.65 36.92 8.39
C GLU A 35 21.06 35.54 8.91
N LEU A 36 21.99 34.88 8.21
CA LEU A 36 22.47 33.55 8.59
C LEU A 36 23.66 33.58 9.58
N GLY A 37 24.20 34.76 9.92
CA GLY A 37 25.34 34.92 10.81
C GLY A 37 26.63 34.30 10.28
N VAL A 38 26.85 34.29 8.96
CA VAL A 38 28.01 33.65 8.31
C VAL A 38 28.80 34.62 7.44
N HIS A 39 30.09 34.34 7.24
CA HIS A 39 30.90 35.16 6.40
C HIS A 39 30.49 35.05 4.91
N HIS A 40 30.40 36.16 4.21
CA HIS A 40 29.92 36.20 2.82
C HIS A 40 30.73 35.33 1.84
N VAL A 41 32.02 35.11 2.07
CA VAL A 41 32.85 34.23 1.25
C VAL A 41 32.44 32.77 1.44
N THR A 42 32.14 32.34 2.70
CA THR A 42 31.70 31.00 3.01
C THR A 42 30.31 30.74 2.42
N LEU A 43 29.42 31.73 2.54
CA LEU A 43 28.09 31.69 1.91
C LEU A 43 28.19 31.57 0.39
N SER A 44 29.06 32.37 -0.26
CA SER A 44 29.27 32.28 -1.71
C SER A 44 29.78 30.91 -2.16
N LYS A 45 30.65 30.24 -1.35
CA LYS A 45 31.08 28.86 -1.62
C LYS A 45 29.92 27.85 -1.47
N ALA A 46 29.08 28.01 -0.45
CA ALA A 46 27.89 27.18 -0.25
C ALA A 46 26.89 27.39 -1.42
N MET A 47 26.67 28.63 -1.84
CA MET A 47 25.80 28.95 -2.99
C MET A 47 26.31 28.34 -4.30
N ARG A 48 27.64 28.39 -4.56
CA ARG A 48 28.24 27.70 -5.71
C ARG A 48 28.11 26.17 -5.64
N LEU A 49 28.12 25.61 -4.43
CA LEU A 49 27.85 24.18 -4.27
C LEU A 49 26.41 23.86 -4.64
N LEU A 50 25.45 24.71 -4.23
CA LEU A 50 24.04 24.57 -4.61
C LEU A 50 23.83 24.84 -6.11
N GLU A 51 24.60 25.73 -6.71
CA GLU A 51 24.60 25.94 -8.16
C GLU A 51 25.09 24.68 -8.90
N LYS A 52 26.19 24.07 -8.45
CA LYS A 52 26.65 22.77 -8.99
C LYS A 52 25.63 21.62 -8.80
N LYS A 53 24.81 21.72 -7.76
CA LYS A 53 23.69 20.80 -7.53
C LYS A 53 22.43 21.18 -8.35
N GLY A 54 22.48 22.26 -9.17
CA GLY A 54 21.35 22.71 -9.97
C GLY A 54 20.23 23.42 -9.18
N LEU A 55 20.44 23.69 -7.88
CA LEU A 55 19.45 24.33 -7.00
C LEU A 55 19.44 25.84 -7.10
N LEU A 56 20.55 26.44 -7.51
CA LEU A 56 20.69 27.86 -7.72
C LEU A 56 21.27 28.14 -9.12
N SER A 57 20.96 29.33 -9.67
CA SER A 57 21.60 29.91 -10.83
C SER A 57 22.19 31.24 -10.44
N ILE A 58 23.52 31.40 -10.56
CA ILE A 58 24.26 32.62 -10.19
C ILE A 58 24.52 33.41 -11.44
N ASN A 59 23.74 34.46 -11.67
CA ASN A 59 23.81 35.32 -12.87
C ASN A 59 24.51 36.63 -12.56
N GLY A 60 25.80 36.59 -12.24
CA GLY A 60 26.66 37.78 -12.11
C GLY A 60 25.95 39.02 -11.52
N THR A 61 25.77 40.06 -12.32
CA THR A 61 25.12 41.32 -11.93
C THR A 61 23.61 41.22 -11.72
N LYS A 62 22.92 40.17 -12.25
CA LYS A 62 21.47 40.00 -12.12
C LYS A 62 21.07 39.39 -10.78
N GLY A 63 22.01 38.73 -10.09
CA GLY A 63 21.82 38.12 -8.80
C GLY A 63 21.76 36.59 -8.87
N THR A 64 21.44 35.98 -7.74
CA THR A 64 21.22 34.52 -7.61
C THR A 64 19.74 34.23 -7.60
N PHE A 65 19.36 33.20 -8.31
CA PHE A 65 17.98 32.75 -8.44
C PHE A 65 17.90 31.31 -7.97
N VAL A 66 16.84 31.01 -7.24
CA VAL A 66 16.44 29.59 -7.01
C VAL A 66 16.06 29.07 -8.38
N THR A 67 16.78 28.08 -8.83
CA THR A 67 16.39 27.35 -10.03
C THR A 67 15.15 26.57 -9.63
N GLU A 68 14.00 26.88 -10.22
CA GLU A 68 12.92 25.91 -10.20
C GLU A 68 13.55 24.60 -10.63
N ARG A 69 13.44 23.57 -9.79
CA ARG A 69 13.93 22.23 -10.13
C ARG A 69 13.11 21.70 -11.30
N THR A 70 13.30 22.31 -12.45
CA THR A 70 12.96 21.81 -13.77
C THR A 70 14.14 21.04 -14.36
N GLU A 71 15.02 20.44 -13.53
CA GLU A 71 15.71 19.27 -14.00
C GLU A 71 14.64 18.19 -14.13
N LYS A 72 14.02 18.20 -15.30
CA LYS A 72 13.36 17.01 -15.79
C LYS A 72 14.43 15.94 -15.74
N ARG A 73 14.40 15.07 -14.68
CA ARG A 73 15.15 13.82 -14.71
C ARG A 73 14.98 13.28 -16.12
N PRO A 74 16.06 12.82 -16.78
CA PRO A 74 15.88 12.23 -18.09
C PRO A 74 14.77 11.20 -17.95
N ARG A 75 13.68 11.40 -18.71
CA ARG A 75 12.53 10.50 -18.61
C ARG A 75 12.92 9.18 -19.24
N HIS A 76 12.92 8.15 -18.44
CA HIS A 76 13.21 6.78 -18.87
C HIS A 76 12.01 6.15 -19.60
N ARG A 77 10.83 6.76 -19.48
CA ARG A 77 9.57 6.20 -19.97
C ARG A 77 9.26 4.82 -19.35
N VAL A 78 9.63 4.66 -18.09
CA VAL A 78 9.44 3.45 -17.31
C VAL A 78 8.83 3.81 -15.96
N LEU A 79 7.77 3.07 -15.59
CA LEU A 79 7.18 3.06 -14.26
C LEU A 79 7.49 1.73 -13.58
N ALA A 80 7.60 1.73 -12.25
CA ALA A 80 7.84 0.51 -11.50
C ALA A 80 6.62 0.13 -10.64
N LEU A 81 6.19 -1.13 -10.75
CA LEU A 81 5.28 -1.77 -9.79
C LEU A 81 6.12 -2.48 -8.74
N VAL A 82 6.20 -1.92 -7.54
CA VAL A 82 6.93 -2.51 -6.39
C VAL A 82 6.01 -3.47 -5.63
N GLY A 83 6.54 -4.62 -5.24
CA GLY A 83 5.77 -5.70 -4.59
C GLY A 83 5.17 -6.70 -5.58
N ALA A 84 5.59 -6.64 -6.84
CA ALA A 84 5.26 -7.62 -7.85
C ALA A 84 6.16 -8.85 -7.70
N ASN A 85 5.58 -10.02 -7.45
CA ASN A 85 6.33 -11.28 -7.58
C ASN A 85 6.26 -11.73 -9.05
N THR A 86 7.28 -11.38 -9.81
CA THR A 86 7.33 -11.62 -11.28
C THR A 86 7.45 -13.10 -11.66
N GLU A 87 7.63 -13.99 -10.69
CA GLU A 87 7.63 -15.43 -10.94
C GLU A 87 6.21 -16.01 -10.97
N GLN A 88 5.25 -15.37 -10.32
CA GLN A 88 3.86 -15.81 -10.28
C GLN A 88 3.12 -15.45 -11.58
N ALA A 89 2.31 -16.40 -12.07
CA ALA A 89 1.60 -16.26 -13.35
C ALA A 89 0.59 -15.09 -13.35
N ASP A 90 -0.14 -14.90 -12.25
CA ASP A 90 -1.09 -13.80 -12.03
C ASP A 90 -0.41 -12.43 -12.09
N CYS A 91 0.81 -12.33 -11.55
CA CYS A 91 1.59 -11.10 -11.61
C CYS A 91 2.08 -10.79 -13.03
N LYS A 92 2.43 -11.80 -13.81
CA LYS A 92 2.80 -11.61 -15.23
C LYS A 92 1.63 -11.08 -16.05
N GLU A 93 0.45 -11.66 -15.88
CA GLU A 93 -0.77 -11.20 -16.54
C GLU A 93 -1.12 -9.77 -16.15
N LEU A 94 -1.05 -9.45 -14.85
CA LEU A 94 -1.26 -8.11 -14.33
C LEU A 94 -0.29 -7.10 -14.96
N LEU A 95 1.01 -7.40 -14.98
CA LEU A 95 2.01 -6.53 -15.61
C LEU A 95 1.76 -6.33 -17.11
N ALA A 96 1.31 -7.38 -17.82
CA ALA A 96 0.96 -7.25 -19.23
C ALA A 96 -0.19 -6.26 -19.44
N LYS A 97 -1.25 -6.33 -18.65
CA LYS A 97 -2.39 -5.40 -18.69
C LYS A 97 -2.01 -3.96 -18.31
N LEU A 98 -1.17 -3.78 -17.28
CA LEU A 98 -0.66 -2.45 -16.91
C LEU A 98 0.21 -1.85 -18.03
N ASN A 99 0.99 -2.67 -18.72
CA ASN A 99 1.76 -2.24 -19.89
C ASN A 99 0.84 -1.84 -21.04
N GLU A 100 -0.17 -2.64 -21.38
CA GLU A 100 -1.15 -2.32 -22.40
C GLU A 100 -1.78 -0.94 -22.16
N TYR A 101 -2.21 -0.66 -20.93
CA TYR A 101 -2.76 0.65 -20.54
C TYR A 101 -1.74 1.78 -20.65
N SER A 102 -0.49 1.58 -20.24
CA SER A 102 0.53 2.64 -20.19
C SER A 102 1.16 2.95 -21.54
N LEU A 103 1.12 2.01 -22.50
CA LEU A 103 1.73 2.15 -23.84
C LEU A 103 1.18 3.35 -24.62
N GLU A 104 -0.12 3.65 -24.51
CA GLU A 104 -0.73 4.82 -25.15
C GLU A 104 -0.09 6.14 -24.67
N SER A 105 0.41 6.16 -23.44
CA SER A 105 1.14 7.29 -22.89
C SER A 105 2.66 7.25 -23.15
N GLY A 106 3.13 6.23 -23.88
CA GLY A 106 4.54 6.01 -24.19
C GLY A 106 5.39 5.59 -23.00
N TYR A 107 4.79 4.90 -22.01
CA TYR A 107 5.46 4.34 -20.83
C TYR A 107 5.36 2.82 -20.83
N ASN A 108 6.38 2.19 -20.23
CA ASN A 108 6.36 0.78 -19.89
C ASN A 108 6.29 0.61 -18.37
N VAL A 109 5.71 -0.50 -17.90
CA VAL A 109 5.67 -0.87 -16.49
C VAL A 109 6.56 -2.08 -16.25
N ILE A 110 7.47 -1.98 -15.29
CA ILE A 110 8.31 -3.10 -14.84
C ILE A 110 7.91 -3.54 -13.45
N GLY A 111 8.00 -4.83 -13.16
CA GLY A 111 7.81 -5.37 -11.80
C GLY A 111 9.11 -5.34 -11.01
N ILE A 112 9.03 -4.90 -9.75
CA ILE A 112 10.12 -5.00 -8.77
C ILE A 112 9.62 -5.85 -7.61
N THR A 113 10.25 -7.01 -7.40
CA THR A 113 9.98 -7.85 -6.22
C THR A 113 10.42 -7.10 -4.96
N PHE A 114 9.54 -7.05 -3.96
CA PHE A 114 9.82 -6.41 -2.70
C PHE A 114 10.44 -7.42 -1.73
N GLU A 115 11.74 -7.27 -1.47
CA GLU A 115 12.45 -8.03 -0.45
C GLU A 115 12.81 -7.12 0.73
N GLU A 116 12.08 -7.24 1.82
CA GLU A 116 12.22 -6.41 3.02
C GLU A 116 13.69 -6.25 3.47
N GLN A 117 14.41 -7.38 3.59
CA GLN A 117 15.80 -7.36 4.05
C GLN A 117 16.73 -6.59 3.13
N LEU A 118 16.51 -6.67 1.81
CA LEU A 118 17.32 -5.98 0.82
C LEU A 118 17.08 -4.46 0.90
N PHE A 119 15.83 -4.05 1.03
CA PHE A 119 15.46 -2.64 1.16
C PHE A 119 15.90 -2.04 2.49
N GLN A 120 15.87 -2.79 3.58
CA GLN A 120 16.38 -2.35 4.88
C GLN A 120 17.90 -2.15 4.86
N ARG A 121 18.66 -3.03 4.17
CA ARG A 121 20.12 -2.91 4.05
C ARG A 121 20.55 -1.76 3.15
N ASN A 122 19.75 -1.43 2.14
CA ASN A 122 20.05 -0.36 1.21
C ASN A 122 18.82 0.53 0.97
N ARG A 123 18.61 1.51 1.85
CA ARG A 123 17.49 2.45 1.79
C ARG A 123 17.41 3.23 0.48
N ARG A 124 18.56 3.40 -0.22
CA ARG A 124 18.62 4.14 -1.49
C ARG A 124 18.46 3.23 -2.71
N LEU A 125 18.19 1.95 -2.53
CA LEU A 125 18.11 0.98 -3.63
C LEU A 125 17.11 1.42 -4.71
N LEU A 126 15.95 1.95 -4.31
CA LEU A 126 14.92 2.44 -5.25
C LEU A 126 15.43 3.56 -6.17
N LEU A 127 16.38 4.38 -5.70
CA LEU A 127 16.96 5.46 -6.51
C LEU A 127 17.89 4.97 -7.63
N ASN A 128 18.32 3.71 -7.57
CA ASN A 128 19.20 3.11 -8.58
C ASN A 128 18.42 2.57 -9.80
N PHE A 129 17.09 2.46 -9.69
CA PHE A 129 16.27 2.04 -10.82
C PHE A 129 16.05 3.20 -11.81
N PRO A 130 16.24 2.97 -13.11
CA PRO A 130 16.00 3.98 -14.16
C PRO A 130 14.50 4.09 -14.44
N VAL A 131 13.72 4.59 -13.47
CA VAL A 131 12.27 4.72 -13.55
C VAL A 131 11.83 6.14 -13.21
N ASP A 132 10.69 6.57 -13.75
CA ASP A 132 10.17 7.91 -13.57
C ASP A 132 9.19 8.02 -12.40
N GLY A 133 8.64 6.89 -11.93
CA GLY A 133 7.73 6.83 -10.81
C GLY A 133 7.49 5.41 -10.30
N PHE A 134 6.95 5.30 -9.10
CA PHE A 134 6.70 4.03 -8.43
C PHE A 134 5.24 3.89 -8.01
N LEU A 135 4.63 2.76 -8.36
CA LEU A 135 3.39 2.27 -7.81
C LEU A 135 3.71 1.14 -6.83
N PHE A 136 3.33 1.31 -5.57
CA PHE A 136 3.55 0.31 -4.53
C PHE A 136 2.29 -0.54 -4.37
N ARG A 137 2.40 -1.81 -4.72
CA ARG A 137 1.31 -2.78 -4.60
C ARG A 137 1.05 -3.12 -3.14
N MET A 138 -0.22 -3.15 -2.73
CA MET A 138 -0.64 -3.52 -1.38
C MET A 138 0.13 -2.73 -0.29
N SER A 139 0.63 -3.39 0.74
CA SER A 139 1.38 -2.79 1.86
C SER A 139 2.90 -2.70 1.64
N SER A 140 3.38 -2.77 0.38
CA SER A 140 4.83 -2.74 0.09
C SER A 140 5.50 -1.37 0.32
N LEU A 141 4.74 -0.27 0.38
CA LEU A 141 5.30 1.05 0.69
C LEU A 141 5.63 1.19 2.17
N ARG A 142 6.90 1.42 2.49
CA ARG A 142 7.41 1.75 3.82
C ARG A 142 7.60 3.26 3.98
N LYS A 143 7.54 3.72 5.24
CA LYS A 143 7.70 5.13 5.57
C LYS A 143 8.99 5.72 5.03
N GLU A 144 10.10 5.03 5.22
CA GLU A 144 11.42 5.47 4.81
C GLU A 144 11.52 5.64 3.29
N HIS A 145 10.86 4.75 2.53
CA HIS A 145 10.82 4.82 1.06
C HIS A 145 9.95 5.99 0.60
N ALA A 146 8.79 6.18 1.22
CA ALA A 146 7.91 7.30 0.89
C ALA A 146 8.60 8.65 1.11
N GLU A 147 9.26 8.82 2.26
CA GLU A 147 9.99 10.05 2.59
C GLU A 147 11.20 10.27 1.66
N LEU A 148 11.97 9.21 1.38
CA LEU A 148 13.12 9.29 0.47
C LEU A 148 12.68 9.70 -0.94
N LEU A 149 11.69 9.01 -1.52
CA LEU A 149 11.23 9.29 -2.88
C LEU A 149 10.59 10.68 -2.99
N ARG A 150 9.88 11.12 -1.94
CA ARG A 150 9.36 12.48 -1.84
C ARG A 150 10.48 13.54 -1.86
N GLN A 151 11.54 13.35 -1.06
CA GLN A 151 12.69 14.24 -1.00
C GLN A 151 13.39 14.36 -2.36
N GLU A 152 13.43 13.27 -3.12
CA GLU A 152 14.02 13.20 -4.45
C GLU A 152 13.04 13.63 -5.56
N ASN A 153 11.83 14.10 -5.21
CA ASN A 153 10.75 14.49 -6.13
C ASN A 153 10.41 13.41 -7.16
N ILE A 154 10.42 12.13 -6.76
CA ILE A 154 9.98 11.02 -7.58
C ILE A 154 8.51 10.76 -7.29
N PRO A 155 7.63 10.79 -8.30
CA PRO A 155 6.23 10.47 -8.13
C PRO A 155 6.03 9.06 -7.59
N ILE A 156 5.16 8.94 -6.60
CA ILE A 156 4.79 7.66 -6.00
C ILE A 156 3.27 7.58 -5.79
N VAL A 157 2.74 6.39 -5.95
CA VAL A 157 1.36 6.05 -5.60
C VAL A 157 1.38 4.82 -4.69
N SER A 158 0.59 4.83 -3.64
CA SER A 158 0.37 3.66 -2.79
C SER A 158 -0.86 2.88 -3.24
N GLY A 159 -0.72 1.60 -3.49
CA GLY A 159 -1.83 0.65 -3.74
C GLY A 159 -2.44 0.10 -2.46
N ALA A 160 -2.31 0.83 -1.35
CA ALA A 160 -3.00 0.60 -0.09
C ALA A 160 -3.12 1.93 0.67
N ARG A 161 -4.21 2.07 1.44
CA ARG A 161 -4.42 3.27 2.27
C ARG A 161 -3.31 3.41 3.31
N LYS A 162 -2.74 4.61 3.40
CA LYS A 162 -1.73 5.01 4.38
C LYS A 162 -2.20 6.24 5.13
N GLU A 163 -2.35 6.14 6.44
CA GLU A 163 -2.63 7.30 7.29
C GLU A 163 -1.36 8.10 7.56
N GLY A 164 -1.52 9.40 7.75
CA GLY A 164 -0.38 10.30 8.03
C GLY A 164 0.40 10.77 6.80
N TYR A 165 -0.08 10.45 5.58
CA TYR A 165 0.55 10.87 4.32
C TYR A 165 -0.42 11.71 3.47
N PRO A 166 -0.77 12.93 3.90
CA PRO A 166 -1.77 13.76 3.20
C PRO A 166 -1.33 14.22 1.80
N TRP A 167 -0.04 14.05 1.47
CA TRP A 167 0.57 14.40 0.19
C TRP A 167 0.65 13.23 -0.81
N LEU A 168 0.27 12.02 -0.39
CA LEU A 168 0.46 10.80 -1.16
C LEU A 168 -0.80 10.46 -1.97
N ASP A 169 -0.61 10.18 -3.25
CA ASP A 169 -1.65 9.57 -4.06
C ASP A 169 -1.86 8.12 -3.63
N GLN A 170 -3.11 7.70 -3.48
CA GLN A 170 -3.45 6.38 -2.96
C GLN A 170 -4.57 5.75 -3.75
N THR A 171 -4.43 4.45 -3.99
CA THR A 171 -5.51 3.59 -4.46
C THR A 171 -5.71 2.49 -3.43
N ASP A 172 -6.96 2.12 -3.13
CA ASP A 172 -7.27 1.05 -2.19
C ASP A 172 -8.65 0.47 -2.48
N CYS A 173 -8.97 -0.64 -1.86
CA CYS A 173 -10.31 -1.20 -1.82
C CYS A 173 -11.16 -0.51 -0.75
N ASP A 174 -12.46 -0.32 -1.01
CA ASP A 174 -13.40 0.11 0.03
C ASP A 174 -13.74 -1.07 0.95
N HIS A 175 -12.80 -1.38 1.84
CA HIS A 175 -12.92 -2.49 2.78
C HIS A 175 -14.09 -2.32 3.74
N ASP A 176 -14.41 -1.08 4.15
CA ASP A 176 -15.54 -0.80 5.03
C ASP A 176 -16.88 -1.19 4.36
N ALA A 177 -17.05 -0.83 3.09
CA ALA A 177 -18.20 -1.24 2.32
C ALA A 177 -18.25 -2.76 2.11
N GLY A 178 -17.13 -3.38 1.74
CA GLY A 178 -17.08 -4.82 1.47
C GLY A 178 -17.39 -5.67 2.70
N TYR A 179 -16.75 -5.41 3.83
CA TYR A 179 -17.05 -6.14 5.06
C TYR A 179 -18.44 -5.81 5.60
N SER A 180 -18.95 -4.59 5.37
CA SER A 180 -20.34 -4.28 5.70
C SER A 180 -21.32 -5.13 4.88
N MET A 181 -21.10 -5.29 3.57
CA MET A 181 -21.93 -6.15 2.71
C MET A 181 -21.93 -7.61 3.18
N LEU A 182 -20.75 -8.17 3.51
CA LEU A 182 -20.64 -9.54 4.00
C LEU A 182 -21.42 -9.74 5.30
N LEU A 183 -21.21 -8.84 6.27
CA LEU A 183 -21.86 -8.90 7.56
C LEU A 183 -23.36 -8.69 7.45
N ASP A 184 -23.82 -7.73 6.65
CA ASP A 184 -25.25 -7.49 6.44
C ASP A 184 -25.96 -8.73 5.86
N SER A 185 -25.31 -9.39 4.89
CA SER A 185 -25.83 -10.63 4.30
C SER A 185 -25.95 -11.76 5.33
N LEU A 186 -24.93 -11.96 6.16
CA LEU A 186 -24.94 -12.99 7.20
C LEU A 186 -25.92 -12.65 8.33
N ILE A 187 -26.00 -11.37 8.74
CA ILE A 187 -26.93 -10.91 9.77
C ILE A 187 -28.38 -11.07 9.32
N ALA A 188 -28.69 -10.81 8.03
CA ALA A 188 -30.01 -11.02 7.45
C ALA A 188 -30.43 -12.51 7.47
N LEU A 189 -29.46 -13.45 7.39
CA LEU A 189 -29.66 -14.90 7.51
C LEU A 189 -29.70 -15.38 8.97
N GLY A 190 -29.63 -14.48 9.95
CA GLY A 190 -29.73 -14.79 11.37
C GLY A 190 -28.40 -15.00 12.07
N HIS A 191 -27.28 -14.97 11.37
CA HIS A 191 -25.95 -15.16 11.99
C HIS A 191 -25.59 -14.01 12.91
N ARG A 192 -25.05 -14.36 14.09
CA ARG A 192 -24.53 -13.40 15.08
C ARG A 192 -23.13 -13.76 15.54
N ARG A 193 -22.82 -15.05 15.59
CA ARG A 193 -21.48 -15.55 15.86
C ARG A 193 -20.75 -15.79 14.55
N ILE A 194 -20.01 -14.76 14.12
CA ILE A 194 -19.34 -14.71 12.82
C ILE A 194 -17.83 -14.66 13.07
N ALA A 195 -17.13 -15.70 12.63
CA ALA A 195 -15.68 -15.78 12.72
C ALA A 195 -15.00 -15.07 11.54
N PHE A 196 -13.82 -14.55 11.80
CA PHE A 196 -12.97 -13.89 10.81
C PHE A 196 -11.56 -14.46 10.86
N LEU A 197 -11.04 -14.84 9.72
CA LEU A 197 -9.65 -15.25 9.55
C LEU A 197 -8.92 -14.31 8.60
N GLU A 198 -7.78 -13.81 9.05
CA GLU A 198 -6.85 -13.06 8.21
C GLU A 198 -5.43 -13.16 8.78
N PHE A 199 -4.46 -12.79 7.97
CA PHE A 199 -3.07 -12.80 8.40
C PHE A 199 -2.66 -11.45 9.00
N ASP A 200 -2.03 -11.46 10.17
CA ASP A 200 -1.29 -10.32 10.70
C ASP A 200 0.18 -10.45 10.25
N ARG A 201 0.50 -9.90 9.09
CA ARG A 201 1.81 -10.09 8.45
C ARG A 201 2.84 -9.06 8.86
N ILE A 202 2.43 -7.81 9.06
CA ILE A 202 3.31 -6.66 9.27
C ILE A 202 2.56 -5.53 9.97
N GLU A 203 3.29 -4.61 10.59
CA GLU A 203 2.73 -3.48 11.34
C GLU A 203 1.79 -2.61 10.49
N GLU A 204 2.12 -2.37 9.22
CA GLU A 204 1.28 -1.60 8.30
C GLU A 204 -0.06 -2.29 8.01
N TYR A 205 -0.12 -3.59 8.15
CA TYR A 205 -1.35 -4.37 7.95
C TYR A 205 -2.29 -4.31 9.15
N ARG A 206 -1.77 -4.00 10.35
CA ARG A 206 -2.56 -3.82 11.58
C ARG A 206 -3.60 -2.72 11.45
N PHE A 207 -3.28 -1.65 10.70
CA PHE A 207 -4.25 -0.61 10.41
C PHE A 207 -5.48 -1.16 9.68
N TYR A 208 -5.26 -1.96 8.64
CA TYR A 208 -6.29 -2.64 7.87
C TYR A 208 -7.12 -3.57 8.76
N LEU A 209 -6.48 -4.45 9.54
CA LEU A 209 -7.16 -5.36 10.47
C LEU A 209 -7.98 -4.62 11.54
N ASN A 210 -7.47 -3.53 12.08
CA ASN A 210 -8.18 -2.70 13.04
C ASN A 210 -9.43 -2.05 12.43
N ASN A 211 -9.38 -1.63 11.18
CA ASN A 211 -10.54 -1.11 10.49
C ASN A 211 -11.60 -2.19 10.28
N ILE A 212 -11.22 -3.39 9.85
CA ILE A 212 -12.13 -4.53 9.72
C ILE A 212 -12.76 -4.85 11.07
N ARG A 213 -11.96 -4.94 12.13
CA ARG A 213 -12.47 -5.18 13.50
C ARG A 213 -13.51 -4.15 13.92
N ARG A 214 -13.31 -2.86 13.60
CA ARG A 214 -14.30 -1.80 13.87
C ARG A 214 -15.61 -2.03 13.09
N VAL A 215 -15.54 -2.51 11.83
CA VAL A 215 -16.75 -2.86 11.07
C VAL A 215 -17.51 -3.98 11.75
N PHE A 216 -16.83 -5.05 12.18
CA PHE A 216 -17.44 -6.15 12.92
C PHE A 216 -18.10 -5.67 14.22
N GLN A 217 -17.39 -4.88 15.03
CA GLN A 217 -17.90 -4.31 16.27
C GLN A 217 -19.14 -3.44 16.02
N ARG A 218 -19.11 -2.58 14.99
CA ARG A 218 -20.25 -1.72 14.64
C ARG A 218 -21.47 -2.53 14.20
N LYS A 219 -21.26 -3.60 13.41
CA LYS A 219 -22.35 -4.40 12.84
C LYS A 219 -22.93 -5.41 13.83
N LEU A 220 -22.08 -6.04 14.63
CA LEU A 220 -22.51 -7.09 15.57
C LEU A 220 -22.87 -6.54 16.95
N GLY A 221 -22.38 -5.36 17.32
CA GLY A 221 -22.63 -4.75 18.62
C GLY A 221 -22.21 -5.66 19.78
N SER A 222 -23.15 -5.98 20.69
CA SER A 222 -22.90 -6.87 21.83
C SER A 222 -22.63 -8.32 21.46
N ALA A 223 -22.95 -8.75 20.23
CA ALA A 223 -22.66 -10.09 19.72
C ALA A 223 -21.23 -10.24 19.18
N PHE A 224 -20.45 -9.14 19.09
CA PHE A 224 -19.05 -9.22 18.69
C PHE A 224 -18.24 -9.96 19.75
N ASP A 225 -17.64 -11.05 19.34
CA ASP A 225 -16.76 -11.88 20.19
C ASP A 225 -15.32 -11.82 19.64
N PRO A 226 -14.36 -11.24 20.39
CA PRO A 226 -12.97 -11.14 19.95
C PRO A 226 -12.29 -12.50 19.74
N GLU A 227 -12.75 -13.58 20.39
CA GLU A 227 -12.22 -14.93 20.21
C GLU A 227 -12.52 -15.50 18.82
N LEU A 228 -13.55 -14.97 18.15
CA LEU A 228 -13.88 -15.34 16.77
C LEU A 228 -13.03 -14.59 15.74
N PHE A 229 -12.26 -13.57 16.15
CA PHE A 229 -11.41 -12.79 15.28
C PHE A 229 -9.97 -13.32 15.31
N TYR A 230 -9.69 -14.28 14.43
CA TYR A 230 -8.42 -15.01 14.42
C TYR A 230 -7.40 -14.30 13.50
N THR A 231 -6.55 -13.51 14.12
CA THR A 231 -5.48 -12.75 13.45
C THR A 231 -4.20 -12.89 14.27
N LYS A 232 -3.60 -14.10 14.29
CA LYS A 232 -2.40 -14.33 15.10
C LYS A 232 -1.14 -13.81 14.38
N GLU A 233 -0.30 -13.11 15.12
CA GLU A 233 1.03 -12.62 14.67
C GLU A 233 1.95 -13.74 14.16
N THR A 234 1.73 -14.95 14.63
CA THR A 234 2.47 -16.16 14.25
C THR A 234 2.26 -16.56 12.77
N GLY A 235 1.34 -15.92 12.04
CA GLY A 235 1.04 -16.27 10.66
C GLY A 235 2.27 -16.21 9.75
N TYR A 236 3.08 -15.15 9.85
CA TYR A 236 4.27 -15.00 9.02
C TYR A 236 5.43 -15.91 9.45
N ASP A 237 5.61 -16.12 10.74
CA ASP A 237 6.65 -17.01 11.27
C ASP A 237 6.33 -18.46 10.91
N LEU A 238 5.08 -18.87 11.01
CA LEU A 238 4.62 -20.18 10.54
C LEU A 238 4.80 -20.34 9.02
N TRP A 239 4.55 -19.30 8.23
CA TRP A 239 4.79 -19.37 6.78
C TRP A 239 6.29 -19.54 6.47
N ARG A 240 7.17 -18.86 7.20
CA ARG A 240 8.64 -19.04 7.05
C ARG A 240 9.10 -20.43 7.44
N GLU A 241 8.50 -21.03 8.46
CA GLU A 241 8.84 -22.35 8.98
C GLU A 241 8.28 -23.47 8.10
N TYR A 242 7.02 -23.36 7.67
CA TYR A 242 6.30 -24.43 7.00
C TYR A 242 6.06 -24.19 5.49
N GLY A 243 6.41 -23.04 4.94
CA GLY A 243 6.26 -22.74 3.51
C GLY A 243 4.83 -22.95 3.00
N GLU A 244 4.68 -23.72 1.92
CA GLU A 244 3.37 -24.03 1.33
C GLU A 244 2.42 -24.81 2.28
N GLU A 245 2.95 -25.61 3.20
CA GLU A 245 2.16 -26.35 4.18
C GLU A 245 1.43 -25.42 5.15
N TYR A 246 1.96 -24.23 5.39
CA TYR A 246 1.32 -23.19 6.20
C TYR A 246 -0.10 -22.88 5.74
N TRP A 247 -0.37 -22.83 4.43
CA TRP A 247 -1.71 -22.58 3.88
C TRP A 247 -2.77 -23.60 4.30
N ASN A 248 -2.34 -24.79 4.68
CA ASN A 248 -3.21 -25.84 5.22
C ASN A 248 -3.29 -25.81 6.75
N LEU A 249 -2.18 -25.54 7.43
CA LEU A 249 -2.08 -25.55 8.90
C LEU A 249 -2.81 -24.38 9.54
N TYR A 250 -2.65 -23.16 8.99
CA TYR A 250 -3.22 -21.96 9.59
C TYR A 250 -4.76 -21.98 9.67
N PRO A 251 -5.52 -22.25 8.58
CA PRO A 251 -6.97 -22.39 8.65
C PRO A 251 -7.41 -23.57 9.51
N LYS A 252 -6.64 -24.66 9.53
CA LYS A 252 -6.94 -25.83 10.39
C LYS A 252 -6.83 -25.50 11.88
N HIS A 253 -5.85 -24.69 12.27
CA HIS A 253 -5.72 -24.22 13.64
C HIS A 253 -6.86 -23.27 14.02
N ALA A 254 -7.23 -22.34 13.14
CA ALA A 254 -8.35 -21.44 13.38
C ALA A 254 -9.68 -22.19 13.55
N VAL A 255 -10.00 -23.10 12.63
CA VAL A 255 -11.23 -23.90 12.70
C VAL A 255 -11.27 -24.75 13.98
N ARG A 256 -10.17 -25.44 14.34
CA ARG A 256 -10.11 -26.21 15.59
C ARG A 256 -10.30 -25.33 16.82
N HIS A 257 -9.68 -24.15 16.85
CA HIS A 257 -9.88 -23.19 17.93
C HIS A 257 -11.34 -22.81 18.08
N TRP A 258 -11.98 -22.36 17.02
CA TRP A 258 -13.37 -21.91 17.06
C TRP A 258 -14.36 -22.99 17.44
N PHE A 259 -14.19 -24.20 16.92
CA PHE A 259 -15.07 -25.33 17.23
C PHE A 259 -14.75 -26.03 18.55
N SER A 260 -13.74 -25.58 19.31
CA SER A 260 -13.52 -25.91 20.71
C SER A 260 -14.18 -24.94 21.70
N LEU A 261 -14.70 -23.81 21.21
CA LEU A 261 -15.42 -22.86 22.05
C LEU A 261 -16.76 -23.40 22.51
N PRO A 262 -17.27 -23.02 23.69
CA PRO A 262 -18.59 -23.42 24.15
C PRO A 262 -19.72 -23.10 23.17
N GLU A 263 -19.59 -21.98 22.49
CA GLU A 263 -20.48 -21.55 21.42
C GLU A 263 -19.66 -21.30 20.14
N PRO A 264 -19.62 -22.24 19.21
CA PRO A 264 -18.87 -22.11 17.98
C PRO A 264 -19.50 -21.07 17.03
N PRO A 265 -18.74 -20.56 16.03
CA PRO A 265 -19.28 -19.67 15.02
C PRO A 265 -20.27 -20.43 14.10
N THR A 266 -21.27 -19.70 13.65
CA THR A 266 -22.22 -20.19 12.65
C THR A 266 -21.89 -19.73 11.23
N ALA A 267 -20.96 -18.78 11.10
CA ALA A 267 -20.44 -18.31 9.81
C ALA A 267 -18.95 -17.91 9.93
N ILE A 268 -18.24 -18.04 8.82
CA ILE A 268 -16.81 -17.70 8.72
C ILE A 268 -16.59 -16.81 7.50
N ILE A 269 -15.82 -15.73 7.68
CA ILE A 269 -15.32 -14.86 6.61
C ILE A 269 -13.80 -15.01 6.56
N ALA A 270 -13.23 -15.29 5.37
CA ALA A 270 -11.80 -15.43 5.19
C ALA A 270 -11.37 -15.02 3.75
N PRO A 271 -10.08 -14.77 3.51
CA PRO A 271 -9.55 -14.66 2.15
C PRO A 271 -9.87 -15.90 1.31
N LEU A 272 -10.20 -15.73 0.03
CA LEU A 272 -10.67 -16.80 -0.85
C LEU A 272 -9.79 -18.06 -0.83
N PRO A 273 -8.44 -18.00 -0.90
CA PRO A 273 -7.61 -19.20 -0.86
C PRO A 273 -7.75 -19.99 0.44
N LEU A 274 -8.04 -19.32 1.56
CA LEU A 274 -8.28 -19.95 2.86
C LEU A 274 -9.70 -20.49 2.97
N THR A 275 -10.69 -19.77 2.43
CA THR A 275 -12.10 -20.20 2.40
C THR A 275 -12.25 -21.54 1.69
N VAL A 276 -11.59 -21.73 0.55
CA VAL A 276 -11.58 -22.99 -0.20
C VAL A 276 -11.02 -24.14 0.65
N ARG A 277 -9.91 -23.89 1.36
CA ARG A 277 -9.30 -24.92 2.25
C ARG A 277 -10.16 -25.21 3.48
N MET A 278 -10.78 -24.17 4.04
CA MET A 278 -11.67 -24.32 5.19
C MET A 278 -12.86 -25.23 4.90
N ARG A 279 -13.44 -25.16 3.69
CA ARG A 279 -14.52 -26.08 3.30
C ARG A 279 -14.11 -27.53 3.50
N GLY A 280 -12.96 -27.93 2.97
CA GLY A 280 -12.46 -29.32 3.15
C GLY A 280 -12.14 -29.67 4.60
N ILE A 281 -11.67 -28.72 5.41
CA ILE A 281 -11.42 -28.91 6.85
C ILE A 281 -12.73 -29.13 7.61
N LEU A 282 -13.76 -28.33 7.33
CA LEU A 282 -15.09 -28.47 7.94
C LEU A 282 -15.74 -29.81 7.56
N GLU A 283 -15.66 -30.21 6.29
CA GLU A 283 -16.14 -31.50 5.81
C GLU A 283 -15.48 -32.69 6.55
N GLN A 284 -14.17 -32.63 6.81
CA GLN A 284 -13.44 -33.63 7.61
C GLN A 284 -13.90 -33.68 9.07
N MET A 285 -14.49 -32.58 9.57
CA MET A 285 -15.10 -32.52 10.91
C MET A 285 -16.60 -32.87 10.89
N ASN A 286 -17.13 -33.35 9.76
CA ASN A 286 -18.56 -33.63 9.54
C ASN A 286 -19.47 -32.38 9.67
N LEU A 287 -18.93 -31.19 9.37
CA LEU A 287 -19.68 -29.95 9.33
C LEU A 287 -20.00 -29.60 7.88
N ARG A 288 -21.28 -29.46 7.58
CA ARG A 288 -21.77 -29.19 6.20
C ARG A 288 -21.84 -27.69 5.92
N VAL A 289 -21.45 -27.31 4.73
CA VAL A 289 -21.55 -25.91 4.25
C VAL A 289 -22.67 -25.88 3.18
N PRO A 290 -23.72 -25.05 3.34
CA PRO A 290 -23.93 -24.03 4.38
C PRO A 290 -24.75 -24.51 5.60
N GLN A 291 -25.19 -25.78 5.67
CA GLN A 291 -26.22 -26.25 6.62
C GLN A 291 -25.80 -26.08 8.09
N ASP A 292 -24.54 -26.34 8.40
CA ASP A 292 -24.02 -26.27 9.76
C ASP A 292 -23.16 -25.00 9.96
N VAL A 293 -22.45 -24.55 8.90
CA VAL A 293 -21.59 -23.34 8.89
C VAL A 293 -21.65 -22.65 7.55
N SER A 294 -21.97 -21.36 7.55
CA SER A 294 -21.87 -20.52 6.36
C SER A 294 -20.40 -20.08 6.12
N LEU A 295 -19.96 -20.09 4.86
CA LEU A 295 -18.64 -19.62 4.46
C LEU A 295 -18.75 -18.46 3.47
N MET A 296 -17.99 -17.37 3.70
CA MET A 296 -17.85 -16.26 2.78
C MET A 296 -16.39 -15.94 2.52
N PHE A 297 -16.12 -15.51 1.30
CA PHE A 297 -14.79 -15.08 0.91
C PHE A 297 -14.64 -13.56 0.78
N VAL A 298 -13.39 -13.10 0.93
CA VAL A 298 -12.90 -11.82 0.41
C VAL A 298 -11.81 -12.11 -0.61
N ASN A 299 -11.93 -11.53 -1.79
CA ASN A 299 -10.95 -11.69 -2.86
C ASN A 299 -10.51 -10.33 -3.40
N HIS A 300 -9.20 -10.15 -3.59
CA HIS A 300 -8.59 -8.94 -4.11
C HIS A 300 -8.06 -9.11 -5.54
N THR A 301 -8.09 -10.33 -6.07
CA THR A 301 -7.64 -10.60 -7.45
C THR A 301 -8.79 -10.50 -8.44
N SER A 302 -8.48 -10.21 -9.72
CA SER A 302 -9.47 -10.15 -10.79
C SER A 302 -10.02 -11.53 -11.18
N VAL A 303 -9.34 -12.61 -10.77
CA VAL A 303 -9.72 -13.98 -11.12
C VAL A 303 -10.61 -14.54 -10.02
N LEU A 304 -11.90 -14.77 -10.35
CA LEU A 304 -12.73 -15.67 -9.56
C LEU A 304 -12.42 -17.10 -10.04
N PRO A 305 -12.06 -18.00 -9.12
CA PRO A 305 -12.14 -19.42 -9.45
C PRO A 305 -13.60 -19.73 -9.79
N GLU A 306 -13.83 -20.69 -10.69
CA GLU A 306 -15.15 -21.31 -10.87
C GLU A 306 -15.56 -21.91 -9.51
N SER A 307 -16.26 -21.14 -8.72
CA SER A 307 -16.63 -21.54 -7.35
C SER A 307 -18.05 -21.17 -7.06
N ASP A 308 -18.71 -21.99 -6.30
CA ASP A 308 -20.04 -21.77 -5.75
C ASP A 308 -20.01 -20.95 -4.44
N PHE A 309 -18.88 -20.31 -4.12
CA PHE A 309 -18.72 -19.52 -2.91
C PHE A 309 -19.41 -18.16 -3.01
N SER A 310 -20.05 -17.77 -1.90
CA SER A 310 -20.55 -16.41 -1.70
C SER A 310 -19.45 -15.52 -1.11
N GLY A 311 -19.42 -14.26 -1.48
CA GLY A 311 -18.41 -13.37 -0.94
C GLY A 311 -18.30 -12.01 -1.63
N VAL A 312 -17.24 -11.32 -1.36
CA VAL A 312 -16.93 -10.01 -1.94
C VAL A 312 -15.65 -10.06 -2.73
N GLN A 313 -15.71 -9.47 -3.91
CA GLN A 313 -14.56 -9.31 -4.79
C GLN A 313 -14.21 -7.85 -4.99
N TYR A 314 -12.92 -7.61 -5.02
CA TYR A 314 -12.30 -6.39 -5.53
C TYR A 314 -11.52 -6.72 -6.81
N ASN A 315 -11.29 -5.70 -7.64
CA ASN A 315 -10.50 -5.82 -8.85
C ASN A 315 -9.17 -5.07 -8.68
N GLU A 316 -8.14 -5.79 -8.27
CA GLU A 316 -6.80 -5.22 -8.08
C GLU A 316 -6.26 -4.59 -9.36
N GLU A 317 -6.55 -5.19 -10.52
CA GLU A 317 -6.12 -4.66 -11.82
C GLU A 317 -6.65 -3.23 -12.03
N GLU A 318 -7.95 -3.01 -11.86
CA GLU A 318 -8.57 -1.70 -11.99
C GLU A 318 -7.94 -0.69 -11.02
N MET A 319 -7.70 -1.10 -9.78
CA MET A 319 -7.07 -0.28 -8.76
C MET A 319 -5.64 0.13 -9.17
N LEU A 320 -4.85 -0.80 -9.71
CA LEU A 320 -3.49 -0.53 -10.17
C LEU A 320 -3.45 0.28 -11.46
N VAL A 321 -4.41 0.09 -12.37
CA VAL A 321 -4.60 0.96 -13.56
C VAL A 321 -4.85 2.40 -13.12
N TRP A 322 -5.68 2.64 -12.11
CA TRP A 322 -5.85 3.96 -11.51
C TRP A 322 -4.54 4.49 -10.93
N GLY A 323 -3.75 3.65 -10.27
CA GLY A 323 -2.43 4.01 -9.76
C GLY A 323 -1.47 4.46 -10.86
N ILE A 324 -1.42 3.75 -11.97
CA ILE A 324 -0.64 4.14 -13.17
C ILE A 324 -1.15 5.48 -13.73
N ARG A 325 -2.46 5.66 -13.83
CA ARG A 325 -3.06 6.93 -14.27
C ARG A 325 -2.60 8.11 -13.40
N LEU A 326 -2.68 7.97 -12.08
CA LEU A 326 -2.23 9.00 -11.14
C LEU A 326 -0.74 9.34 -11.32
N LEU A 327 0.13 8.31 -11.51
CA LEU A 327 1.55 8.54 -11.80
C LEU A 327 1.75 9.32 -13.10
N LEU A 328 1.06 8.96 -14.17
CA LEU A 328 1.15 9.63 -15.47
C LEU A 328 0.68 11.08 -15.39
N GLU A 329 -0.37 11.34 -14.64
CA GLU A 329 -0.90 12.69 -14.41
C GLU A 329 0.06 13.54 -13.59
N ARG A 330 0.72 12.99 -12.55
CA ARG A 330 1.81 13.65 -11.80
C ARG A 330 2.99 13.97 -12.68
N LEU A 331 3.43 13.03 -13.49
CA LEU A 331 4.52 13.23 -14.45
C LEU A 331 4.16 14.26 -15.52
N GLY A 332 2.89 14.38 -15.86
CA GLY A 332 2.35 15.41 -16.76
C GLY A 332 2.12 16.76 -16.11
N GLY A 333 2.31 16.89 -14.78
CA GLY A 333 2.07 18.15 -14.04
C GLY A 333 0.59 18.51 -13.90
N ARG A 334 -0.34 17.55 -14.03
CA ARG A 334 -1.79 17.81 -14.08
C ARG A 334 -2.50 17.79 -12.73
N HIS A 335 -1.89 17.19 -11.67
CA HIS A 335 -2.50 17.11 -10.35
C HIS A 335 -1.60 17.69 -9.27
N PRO A 336 -1.86 18.90 -8.79
CA PRO A 336 -1.14 19.47 -7.63
C PRO A 336 -1.58 18.82 -6.31
N GLU A 337 -2.88 18.47 -6.19
CA GLU A 337 -3.44 17.90 -4.97
C GLU A 337 -3.42 16.36 -5.00
N PRO A 338 -3.22 15.72 -3.83
CA PRO A 338 -3.27 14.27 -3.69
C PRO A 338 -4.63 13.71 -4.06
N GLN A 339 -4.64 12.57 -4.73
CA GLN A 339 -5.85 11.87 -5.14
C GLN A 339 -5.97 10.55 -4.40
N HIS A 340 -7.19 10.22 -3.97
CA HIS A 340 -7.51 8.95 -3.35
C HIS A 340 -8.61 8.25 -4.14
N TYR A 341 -8.31 7.07 -4.65
CA TYR A 341 -9.27 6.23 -5.34
C TYR A 341 -9.58 5.00 -4.47
N PHE A 342 -10.88 4.77 -4.21
CA PHE A 342 -11.36 3.60 -3.49
C PHE A 342 -12.25 2.76 -4.39
N GLN A 343 -11.77 1.57 -4.73
CA GLN A 343 -12.52 0.63 -5.53
C GLN A 343 -13.68 0.04 -4.72
N LYS A 344 -14.88 0.07 -5.32
CA LYS A 344 -16.07 -0.50 -4.70
C LYS A 344 -16.07 -2.01 -4.78
N PRO A 345 -16.53 -2.70 -3.71
CA PRO A 345 -16.69 -4.15 -3.70
C PRO A 345 -17.83 -4.60 -4.61
N VAL A 346 -17.68 -5.80 -5.17
CA VAL A 346 -18.75 -6.50 -5.88
C VAL A 346 -19.12 -7.74 -5.07
N PHE A 347 -20.42 -7.88 -4.74
CA PHE A 347 -20.92 -9.08 -4.06
C PHE A 347 -21.19 -10.21 -5.07
N HIS A 348 -20.71 -11.39 -4.74
CA HIS A 348 -20.96 -12.64 -5.47
C HIS A 348 -21.89 -13.51 -4.65
N GLU A 349 -23.04 -13.84 -5.24
CA GLU A 349 -23.99 -14.77 -4.69
C GLU A 349 -23.60 -16.20 -5.09
N GLY A 350 -23.39 -17.05 -4.12
CA GLY A 350 -23.04 -18.47 -4.26
C GLY A 350 -23.95 -19.36 -3.41
N LYS A 351 -23.48 -20.57 -3.11
CA LYS A 351 -24.22 -21.59 -2.39
C LYS A 351 -23.66 -21.88 -0.99
N THR A 352 -22.71 -21.06 -0.51
CA THR A 352 -22.00 -21.34 0.75
C THR A 352 -22.55 -20.60 1.96
N ILE A 353 -23.66 -19.87 1.81
CA ILE A 353 -24.38 -19.23 2.91
C ILE A 353 -25.81 -19.75 3.00
N GLY A 354 -26.31 -19.87 4.22
CA GLY A 354 -27.66 -20.36 4.51
C GLY A 354 -28.20 -19.72 5.79
N GLN A 355 -29.47 -19.94 6.08
CA GLN A 355 -30.05 -19.51 7.36
C GLN A 355 -29.41 -20.27 8.52
N VAL A 356 -29.27 -19.58 9.66
CA VAL A 356 -28.87 -20.25 10.91
C VAL A 356 -29.86 -21.35 11.24
N SER A 357 -29.39 -22.58 11.34
CA SER A 357 -30.20 -23.69 11.85
C SER A 357 -30.56 -23.39 13.30
N ASN A 358 -31.86 -23.30 13.62
CA ASN A 358 -32.32 -23.28 15.01
C ASN A 358 -31.94 -24.62 15.64
N GLN A 359 -30.82 -24.67 16.34
CA GLN A 359 -30.45 -25.80 17.21
C GLN A 359 -31.12 -25.66 18.57
#